data_2726eb690e8be3da63375da0fef3d57f
#
_entry.id   2726eb690e8be3da63375da0fef3d57f
#
_cell.length_a   1.000
_cell.length_b   1.000
_cell.length_c   1.000
_cell.angle_alpha   90.00
_cell.angle_beta   90.00
_cell.angle_gamma   90.00
#
_symmetry.space_group_name_H-M   'P 1'
#
loop_
_entity.id
_entity.type
_entity.pdbx_description
1 polymer ?
#
loop_
_entity_poly.entity_id
_entity_poly.type
_entity_poly.pdbx_seq_one_letter_code
_entity_poly.pdbx_strand_id
1 'polypeptide(L)'
;MYRISIFIISVLSLVSCDSKSGLDIASFKGEALGTTYSVQYFSEEELEFTKSLDSIVELINGSMSTYQQDSDISMVNRGDSSVSVDQHFIKVFEASQKIYSESNGFFDPTVGVLVNAYGFGPGKPVTDLYAERLDSLNQLVGLNKVRINEDQTVFKKNPEVYLDFNAIAKGYTIDLIGQYLENNGVSDYLIELGGELKAKGKNKSSGKEWLVGIDHPLQEGPQRQFNAKVMLKDAAMATSGNYRKYRVDSITGERFVHTVNPITGFAEKSNLLSASVIAQNCMMADG
;
A
#
# COMPACT_ATOMS: atom_id res chain seq x y z
N MET A 1 47.01 33.65 -71.69
CA MET A 1 46.93 33.87 -70.22
C MET A 1 45.52 33.56 -69.76
N TYR A 2 45.30 32.35 -69.23
CA TYR A 2 43.98 31.90 -68.69
C TYR A 2 43.98 32.15 -67.19
N ARG A 3 43.05 32.93 -66.70
CA ARG A 3 42.79 33.11 -65.25
C ARG A 3 41.81 32.07 -64.79
N ILE A 4 42.26 31.17 -63.94
CA ILE A 4 41.37 30.16 -63.25
C ILE A 4 40.88 30.86 -62.00
N SER A 5 39.56 31.09 -61.92
CA SER A 5 38.89 31.57 -60.71
C SER A 5 38.48 30.34 -59.91
N ILE A 6 39.09 30.15 -58.74
CA ILE A 6 38.72 29.09 -57.77
C ILE A 6 37.54 29.64 -56.95
N PHE A 7 36.36 28.94 -57.06
CA PHE A 7 35.18 29.19 -56.24
C PHE A 7 35.28 28.30 -55.01
N ILE A 8 35.53 28.91 -53.84
CA ILE A 8 35.50 28.19 -52.55
C ILE A 8 34.05 28.15 -52.11
N ILE A 9 33.42 26.94 -52.18
CA ILE A 9 32.10 26.66 -51.59
C ILE A 9 32.31 26.34 -50.12
N SER A 10 31.95 27.31 -49.24
CA SER A 10 31.89 27.10 -47.80
C SER A 10 30.63 26.29 -47.48
N VAL A 11 30.81 25.02 -47.13
CA VAL A 11 29.72 24.16 -46.62
C VAL A 11 29.53 24.50 -45.13
N LEU A 12 28.52 25.30 -44.80
CA LEU A 12 28.06 25.46 -43.43
C LEU A 12 27.30 24.18 -43.05
N SER A 13 27.94 23.28 -42.29
CA SER A 13 27.30 22.18 -41.58
C SER A 13 26.48 22.76 -40.44
N LEU A 14 25.17 22.85 -40.62
CA LEU A 14 24.23 23.08 -39.55
C LEU A 14 24.23 21.82 -38.68
N VAL A 15 24.97 21.86 -37.56
CA VAL A 15 24.80 20.87 -36.47
C VAL A 15 23.46 21.23 -35.82
N SER A 16 22.41 20.57 -36.26
CA SER A 16 21.15 20.55 -35.54
C SER A 16 21.40 19.79 -34.24
N CYS A 17 21.62 20.50 -33.14
CA CYS A 17 21.44 19.95 -31.82
C CYS A 17 19.95 19.68 -31.65
N ASP A 18 19.54 18.44 -31.87
CA ASP A 18 18.27 17.93 -31.42
C ASP A 18 18.33 17.90 -29.87
N SER A 19 18.02 19.05 -29.27
CA SER A 19 17.76 19.10 -27.83
C SER A 19 16.48 18.30 -27.60
N LYS A 20 16.61 17.01 -27.25
CA LYS A 20 15.55 16.29 -26.57
C LYS A 20 15.23 17.03 -25.28
N SER A 21 14.38 18.03 -25.36
CA SER A 21 13.81 18.76 -24.23
C SER A 21 12.68 17.92 -23.62
N GLY A 22 12.98 16.70 -23.22
CA GLY A 22 12.05 15.85 -22.49
C GLY A 22 12.78 15.22 -21.34
N LEU A 23 12.32 15.46 -20.11
CA LEU A 23 12.73 14.69 -18.95
C LEU A 23 12.48 13.21 -19.23
N ASP A 24 13.52 12.38 -19.13
CA ASP A 24 13.38 10.96 -19.25
C ASP A 24 12.62 10.42 -18.04
N ILE A 25 11.76 9.42 -18.28
CA ILE A 25 11.02 8.75 -17.21
C ILE A 25 11.95 7.77 -16.50
N ALA A 26 12.17 7.97 -15.22
CA ALA A 26 12.78 6.97 -14.35
C ALA A 26 11.73 5.90 -13.99
N SER A 27 12.10 4.63 -14.06
CA SER A 27 11.18 3.52 -13.78
C SER A 27 11.88 2.45 -12.96
N PHE A 28 11.29 2.11 -11.81
CA PHE A 28 11.78 1.12 -10.85
C PHE A 28 10.70 0.09 -10.59
N LYS A 29 11.11 -1.18 -10.50
CA LYS A 29 10.23 -2.31 -10.17
C LYS A 29 10.98 -3.28 -9.30
N GLY A 30 10.26 -3.91 -8.37
CA GLY A 30 10.81 -4.90 -7.47
C GLY A 30 9.77 -5.45 -6.51
N GLU A 31 10.24 -5.94 -5.38
CA GLU A 31 9.40 -6.51 -4.32
C GLU A 31 9.61 -5.75 -3.01
N ALA A 32 8.52 -5.45 -2.30
CA ALA A 32 8.51 -4.83 -0.99
C ALA A 32 7.24 -5.22 -0.23
N LEU A 33 7.31 -5.32 1.10
CA LEU A 33 6.17 -5.64 1.97
C LEU A 33 5.37 -6.88 1.52
N GLY A 34 6.07 -7.92 1.01
CA GLY A 34 5.46 -9.18 0.56
C GLY A 34 4.67 -9.08 -0.74
N THR A 35 4.87 -8.02 -1.54
CA THR A 35 4.23 -7.81 -2.84
C THR A 35 5.18 -7.11 -3.81
N THR A 36 4.73 -6.86 -5.04
CA THR A 36 5.50 -6.13 -6.05
C THR A 36 5.25 -4.63 -5.96
N TYR A 37 6.24 -3.84 -6.41
CA TYR A 37 6.08 -2.40 -6.62
C TYR A 37 6.48 -1.98 -8.03
N SER A 38 5.92 -0.86 -8.47
CA SER A 38 6.31 -0.13 -9.67
C SER A 38 6.24 1.37 -9.41
N VAL A 39 7.36 2.06 -9.60
CA VAL A 39 7.46 3.51 -9.41
C VAL A 39 7.97 4.15 -10.68
N GLN A 40 7.27 5.14 -11.16
CA GLN A 40 7.63 5.95 -12.33
C GLN A 40 7.60 7.42 -11.94
N TYR A 41 8.64 8.16 -12.29
CA TYR A 41 8.69 9.60 -12.06
C TYR A 41 9.55 10.33 -13.10
N PHE A 42 9.39 11.64 -13.17
CA PHE A 42 10.21 12.52 -13.99
C PHE A 42 11.08 13.41 -13.09
N SER A 43 12.39 13.35 -13.27
CA SER A 43 13.34 14.16 -12.51
C SER A 43 14.45 14.64 -13.44
N GLU A 44 14.97 15.84 -13.17
CA GLU A 44 16.20 16.36 -13.81
C GLU A 44 17.46 15.79 -13.14
N GLU A 45 17.34 15.38 -11.87
CA GLU A 45 18.43 14.83 -11.08
C GLU A 45 18.29 13.32 -10.93
N GLU A 46 19.41 12.62 -10.87
CA GLU A 46 19.46 11.21 -10.54
C GLU A 46 19.25 11.04 -9.03
N LEU A 47 18.22 10.30 -8.63
CA LEU A 47 17.92 10.01 -7.24
C LEU A 47 18.44 8.63 -6.84
N GLU A 48 18.99 8.50 -5.62
CA GLU A 48 19.28 7.20 -5.00
C GLU A 48 17.97 6.51 -4.55
N PHE A 49 17.04 6.35 -5.50
CA PHE A 49 15.67 5.91 -5.21
C PHE A 49 15.62 4.55 -4.53
N THR A 50 16.35 3.55 -5.02
CA THR A 50 16.34 2.19 -4.48
C THR A 50 16.76 2.16 -3.02
N LYS A 51 17.86 2.84 -2.67
CA LYS A 51 18.35 2.92 -1.29
C LYS A 51 17.34 3.60 -0.35
N SER A 52 16.70 4.67 -0.84
CA SER A 52 15.69 5.40 -0.07
C SER A 52 14.43 4.58 0.11
N LEU A 53 14.01 3.82 -0.92
CA LEU A 53 12.89 2.88 -0.83
C LEU A 53 13.19 1.78 0.20
N ASP A 54 14.38 1.16 0.14
CA ASP A 54 14.78 0.12 1.10
C ASP A 54 14.72 0.66 2.54
N SER A 55 15.21 1.88 2.77
CA SER A 55 15.15 2.53 4.09
C SER A 55 13.72 2.77 4.56
N ILE A 56 12.81 3.18 3.66
CA ILE A 56 11.38 3.35 3.98
C ILE A 56 10.75 2.01 4.33
N VAL A 57 11.05 0.96 3.56
CA VAL A 57 10.52 -0.39 3.80
C VAL A 57 11.01 -0.95 5.12
N GLU A 58 12.31 -0.81 5.45
CA GLU A 58 12.89 -1.24 6.73
C GLU A 58 12.22 -0.51 7.90
N LEU A 59 12.02 0.79 7.79
CA LEU A 59 11.37 1.60 8.81
C LEU A 59 9.91 1.14 9.06
N ILE A 60 9.14 0.92 8.01
CA ILE A 60 7.75 0.43 8.13
C ILE A 60 7.71 -0.99 8.70
N ASN A 61 8.61 -1.86 8.28
CA ASN A 61 8.70 -3.21 8.82
C ASN A 61 9.05 -3.20 10.30
N GLY A 62 10.03 -2.42 10.71
CA GLY A 62 10.42 -2.28 12.12
C GLY A 62 9.29 -1.73 13.00
N SER A 63 8.51 -0.82 12.48
CA SER A 63 7.38 -0.22 13.17
C SER A 63 6.16 -1.15 13.26
N MET A 64 5.69 -1.70 12.14
CA MET A 64 4.34 -2.26 12.08
C MET A 64 4.19 -3.61 11.35
N SER A 65 5.29 -4.35 11.09
CA SER A 65 5.19 -5.68 10.51
C SER A 65 4.82 -6.72 11.58
N THR A 66 3.65 -7.32 11.46
CA THR A 66 3.23 -8.45 12.31
C THR A 66 4.01 -9.74 12.02
N TYR A 67 4.83 -9.77 10.95
CA TYR A 67 5.66 -10.90 10.54
C TYR A 67 7.08 -10.82 11.09
N GLN A 68 7.57 -9.64 11.52
CA GLN A 68 8.85 -9.46 12.19
C GLN A 68 8.66 -9.49 13.70
N GLN A 69 9.42 -10.35 14.38
CA GLN A 69 9.25 -10.56 15.84
C GLN A 69 9.69 -9.37 16.68
N ASP A 70 10.64 -8.60 16.20
CA ASP A 70 11.26 -7.44 16.84
C ASP A 70 10.67 -6.10 16.42
N SER A 71 9.62 -6.11 15.59
CA SER A 71 8.86 -4.90 15.27
C SER A 71 8.07 -4.39 16.48
N ASP A 72 7.84 -3.07 16.54
CA ASP A 72 7.07 -2.43 17.62
C ASP A 72 5.70 -3.09 17.78
N ILE A 73 4.95 -3.26 16.67
CA ILE A 73 3.62 -3.90 16.72
C ILE A 73 3.67 -5.33 17.26
N SER A 74 4.69 -6.10 16.90
CA SER A 74 4.84 -7.48 17.38
C SER A 74 5.17 -7.54 18.87
N MET A 75 6.01 -6.63 19.36
CA MET A 75 6.30 -6.49 20.78
C MET A 75 5.06 -6.06 21.57
N VAL A 76 4.34 -5.05 21.10
CA VAL A 76 3.04 -4.62 21.67
C VAL A 76 2.03 -5.76 21.69
N ASN A 77 1.93 -6.53 20.62
CA ASN A 77 1.01 -7.67 20.54
C ASN A 77 1.36 -8.77 21.54
N ARG A 78 2.64 -9.02 21.82
CA ARG A 78 3.09 -9.95 22.87
C ARG A 78 2.90 -9.44 24.30
N GLY A 79 2.43 -8.21 24.48
CA GLY A 79 2.17 -7.61 25.78
C GLY A 79 3.37 -6.91 26.39
N ASP A 80 4.40 -6.56 25.63
CA ASP A 80 5.50 -5.76 26.10
C ASP A 80 5.05 -4.30 26.29
N SER A 81 4.79 -3.94 27.53
CA SER A 81 4.32 -2.60 27.90
C SER A 81 5.44 -1.54 27.97
N SER A 82 6.69 -1.95 27.80
CA SER A 82 7.86 -1.05 27.83
C SER A 82 8.17 -0.45 26.45
N VAL A 83 7.57 -0.97 25.40
CA VAL A 83 7.80 -0.48 24.04
C VAL A 83 7.22 0.90 23.85
N SER A 84 8.08 1.86 23.54
CA SER A 84 7.70 3.18 23.05
C SER A 84 7.66 3.12 21.52
N VAL A 85 6.44 3.18 20.96
CA VAL A 85 6.23 3.08 19.50
C VAL A 85 6.67 4.35 18.80
N ASP A 86 7.10 4.22 17.55
CA ASP A 86 7.61 5.33 16.76
C ASP A 86 6.49 6.27 16.22
N GLN A 87 6.90 7.37 15.59
CA GLN A 87 5.97 8.35 15.02
C GLN A 87 5.17 7.80 13.82
N HIS A 88 5.67 6.77 13.12
CA HIS A 88 4.98 6.12 12.01
C HIS A 88 3.84 5.24 12.54
N PHE A 89 4.10 4.50 13.60
CA PHE A 89 3.06 3.75 14.30
C PHE A 89 1.95 4.67 14.81
N ILE A 90 2.32 5.77 15.49
CA ILE A 90 1.35 6.75 16.03
C ILE A 90 0.48 7.30 14.89
N LYS A 91 1.08 7.71 13.79
CA LYS A 91 0.38 8.29 12.64
C LYS A 91 -0.61 7.31 11.98
N VAL A 92 -0.21 6.04 11.85
CA VAL A 92 -1.09 4.99 11.32
C VAL A 92 -2.21 4.65 12.31
N PHE A 93 -1.91 4.65 13.61
CA PHE A 93 -2.92 4.43 14.66
C PHE A 93 -3.97 5.55 14.69
N GLU A 94 -3.55 6.82 14.62
CA GLU A 94 -4.46 7.97 14.56
C GLU A 94 -5.34 7.95 13.31
N ALA A 95 -4.76 7.64 12.14
CA ALA A 95 -5.53 7.45 10.91
C ALA A 95 -6.52 6.29 11.05
N SER A 96 -6.10 5.20 11.67
CA SER A 96 -6.96 4.05 11.97
C SER A 96 -8.13 4.42 12.87
N GLN A 97 -7.91 5.25 13.90
CA GLN A 97 -9.00 5.74 14.76
C GLN A 97 -10.02 6.58 13.99
N LYS A 98 -9.54 7.42 13.07
CA LYS A 98 -10.41 8.21 12.21
C LYS A 98 -11.27 7.32 11.32
N ILE A 99 -10.65 6.38 10.60
CA ILE A 99 -11.37 5.46 9.68
C ILE A 99 -12.31 4.54 10.49
N TYR A 100 -11.91 4.04 11.65
CA TYR A 100 -12.76 3.29 12.56
C TYR A 100 -14.05 4.06 12.91
N SER A 101 -13.92 5.33 13.26
CA SER A 101 -15.06 6.18 13.57
C SER A 101 -15.95 6.46 12.36
N GLU A 102 -15.35 6.79 11.22
CA GLU A 102 -16.06 7.10 9.96
C GLU A 102 -16.76 5.88 9.36
N SER A 103 -16.17 4.69 9.52
CA SER A 103 -16.74 3.42 9.05
C SER A 103 -17.70 2.76 10.05
N ASN A 104 -17.99 3.39 11.20
CA ASN A 104 -18.78 2.80 12.28
C ASN A 104 -18.23 1.41 12.73
N GLY A 105 -16.90 1.28 12.76
CA GLY A 105 -16.21 0.07 13.20
C GLY A 105 -16.06 -1.02 12.14
N PHE A 106 -16.46 -0.79 10.89
CA PHE A 106 -16.22 -1.76 9.81
C PHE A 106 -14.74 -1.83 9.39
N PHE A 107 -13.97 -0.79 9.61
CA PHE A 107 -12.52 -0.85 9.62
C PHE A 107 -12.05 -0.89 11.07
N ASP A 108 -11.35 -1.96 11.47
CA ASP A 108 -10.83 -2.12 12.83
C ASP A 108 -9.50 -2.90 12.81
N PRO A 109 -8.35 -2.25 13.10
CA PRO A 109 -7.07 -2.94 13.12
C PRO A 109 -6.92 -3.93 14.28
N THR A 110 -7.86 -4.00 15.23
CA THR A 110 -7.84 -5.05 16.26
C THR A 110 -8.44 -6.38 15.79
N VAL A 111 -8.95 -6.43 14.55
CA VAL A 111 -9.47 -7.65 13.91
C VAL A 111 -8.37 -8.71 13.70
N GLY A 112 -7.10 -8.34 13.90
CA GLY A 112 -5.94 -9.23 13.72
C GLY A 112 -6.01 -10.54 14.50
N VAL A 113 -6.67 -10.57 15.67
CA VAL A 113 -6.94 -11.82 16.41
C VAL A 113 -7.78 -12.80 15.60
N LEU A 114 -8.80 -12.33 14.90
CA LEU A 114 -9.67 -13.13 14.03
C LEU A 114 -8.94 -13.51 12.73
N VAL A 115 -8.20 -12.57 12.14
CA VAL A 115 -7.37 -12.83 10.95
C VAL A 115 -6.40 -13.98 11.21
N ASN A 116 -5.75 -14.00 12.38
CA ASN A 116 -4.90 -15.10 12.82
C ASN A 116 -5.69 -16.40 13.01
N ALA A 117 -6.85 -16.34 13.65
CA ALA A 117 -7.70 -17.52 13.90
C ALA A 117 -8.15 -18.18 12.59
N TYR A 118 -8.53 -17.38 11.59
CA TYR A 118 -8.83 -17.87 10.23
C TYR A 118 -7.58 -18.31 9.44
N GLY A 119 -6.36 -18.02 9.94
CA GLY A 119 -5.09 -18.40 9.36
C GLY A 119 -4.65 -17.55 8.16
N PHE A 120 -5.03 -16.30 8.14
CA PHE A 120 -4.57 -15.31 7.16
C PHE A 120 -3.42 -14.42 7.69
N GLY A 121 -3.17 -14.44 9.00
CA GLY A 121 -2.08 -13.72 9.65
C GLY A 121 -0.87 -14.61 9.95
N PRO A 122 0.15 -14.08 10.66
CA PRO A 122 1.37 -14.81 11.02
C PRO A 122 1.15 -15.87 12.11
N GLY A 123 0.05 -15.77 12.85
CA GLY A 123 -0.31 -16.72 13.90
C GLY A 123 -0.73 -18.09 13.36
N LYS A 124 -0.76 -19.08 14.26
CA LYS A 124 -1.30 -20.41 13.89
C LYS A 124 -2.81 -20.32 13.74
N PRO A 125 -3.39 -20.91 12.67
CA PRO A 125 -4.83 -21.00 12.54
C PRO A 125 -5.42 -21.81 13.69
N VAL A 126 -6.60 -21.41 14.11
CA VAL A 126 -7.37 -22.16 15.11
C VAL A 126 -8.10 -23.29 14.40
N THR A 127 -7.88 -24.52 14.84
CA THR A 127 -8.73 -25.66 14.48
C THR A 127 -10.03 -25.55 15.27
N ASP A 128 -11.16 -25.93 14.69
CA ASP A 128 -12.47 -25.93 15.33
C ASP A 128 -12.97 -24.51 15.71
N LEU A 129 -13.10 -23.67 14.70
CA LEU A 129 -13.58 -22.29 14.82
C LEU A 129 -15.14 -22.31 14.89
N TYR A 130 -15.68 -22.83 16.00
CA TYR A 130 -17.13 -22.84 16.26
C TYR A 130 -17.60 -21.50 16.86
N ALA A 131 -18.92 -21.30 16.89
CA ALA A 131 -19.53 -20.01 17.18
C ALA A 131 -19.09 -19.41 18.54
N GLU A 132 -19.08 -20.21 19.62
CA GLU A 132 -18.70 -19.71 20.96
C GLU A 132 -17.23 -19.27 21.02
N ARG A 133 -16.36 -19.91 20.24
CA ARG A 133 -14.94 -19.51 20.15
C ARG A 133 -14.77 -18.24 19.35
N LEU A 134 -15.51 -18.09 18.26
CA LEU A 134 -15.55 -16.83 17.49
C LEU A 134 -16.07 -15.68 18.35
N ASP A 135 -17.15 -15.88 19.10
CA ASP A 135 -17.71 -14.89 20.02
C ASP A 135 -16.68 -14.46 21.07
N SER A 136 -15.93 -15.42 21.64
CA SER A 136 -14.87 -15.14 22.61
C SER A 136 -13.73 -14.30 21.99
N LEU A 137 -13.29 -14.62 20.76
CA LEU A 137 -12.28 -13.86 20.03
C LEU A 137 -12.80 -12.49 19.62
N ASN A 138 -14.06 -12.39 19.19
CA ASN A 138 -14.68 -11.13 18.81
C ASN A 138 -14.80 -10.15 19.98
N GLN A 139 -14.89 -10.62 21.22
CA GLN A 139 -14.81 -9.76 22.41
C GLN A 139 -13.47 -9.05 22.56
N LEU A 140 -12.41 -9.47 21.88
CA LEU A 140 -11.11 -8.79 21.85
C LEU A 140 -11.06 -7.69 20.78
N VAL A 141 -11.95 -7.72 19.78
CA VAL A 141 -12.03 -6.73 18.71
C VAL A 141 -12.67 -5.44 19.22
N GLY A 142 -12.14 -4.32 18.79
CA GLY A 142 -12.60 -2.96 19.11
C GLY A 142 -11.46 -2.01 19.38
N LEU A 143 -11.19 -1.09 18.44
CA LEU A 143 -10.09 -0.14 18.55
C LEU A 143 -10.19 0.80 19.77
N ASN A 144 -11.40 1.01 20.28
CA ASN A 144 -11.65 1.72 21.53
C ASN A 144 -11.09 1.03 22.80
N LYS A 145 -10.58 -0.19 22.67
CA LYS A 145 -9.89 -0.95 23.74
C LYS A 145 -8.40 -0.68 23.77
N VAL A 146 -7.88 0.11 22.83
CA VAL A 146 -6.46 0.44 22.68
C VAL A 146 -6.27 1.94 22.71
N ARG A 147 -5.21 2.40 23.33
CA ARG A 147 -4.76 3.79 23.26
C ARG A 147 -3.25 3.89 23.32
N ILE A 148 -2.70 4.95 22.75
CA ILE A 148 -1.29 5.34 22.93
C ILE A 148 -1.23 6.33 24.09
N ASN A 149 -0.34 6.08 25.05
CA ASN A 149 -0.09 6.96 26.19
C ASN A 149 0.82 8.14 25.79
N GLU A 150 0.96 9.14 26.66
CA GLU A 150 1.83 10.31 26.43
C GLU A 150 3.32 9.93 26.28
N ASP A 151 3.76 8.85 26.90
CA ASP A 151 5.10 8.29 26.81
C ASP A 151 5.28 7.38 25.57
N GLN A 152 4.31 7.39 24.65
CA GLN A 152 4.27 6.57 23.43
C GLN A 152 4.15 5.06 23.66
N THR A 153 3.89 4.62 24.90
CA THR A 153 3.57 3.21 25.15
C THR A 153 2.13 2.90 24.75
N VAL A 154 1.85 1.63 24.41
CA VAL A 154 0.50 1.21 23.98
C VAL A 154 -0.22 0.51 25.12
N PHE A 155 -1.33 1.10 25.57
CA PHE A 155 -2.23 0.47 26.53
C PHE A 155 -3.28 -0.38 25.79
N LYS A 156 -3.48 -1.61 26.23
CA LYS A 156 -4.54 -2.51 25.81
C LYS A 156 -5.43 -2.86 27.00
N LYS A 157 -6.76 -2.69 26.85
CA LYS A 157 -7.74 -3.04 27.93
C LYS A 157 -7.70 -4.54 28.28
N ASN A 158 -7.40 -5.38 27.31
CA ASN A 158 -7.10 -6.80 27.47
C ASN A 158 -5.77 -7.09 26.77
N PRO A 159 -4.80 -7.77 27.44
CA PRO A 159 -3.50 -8.09 26.85
C PRO A 159 -3.58 -8.88 25.53
N GLU A 160 -4.65 -9.68 25.36
CA GLU A 160 -4.87 -10.50 24.17
C GLU A 160 -5.41 -9.73 22.97
N VAL A 161 -5.74 -8.42 23.09
CA VAL A 161 -6.04 -7.57 21.91
C VAL A 161 -4.83 -7.54 21.00
N TYR A 162 -5.06 -7.81 19.71
CA TYR A 162 -4.02 -7.95 18.70
C TYR A 162 -4.20 -6.91 17.60
N LEU A 163 -3.23 -6.03 17.45
CA LEU A 163 -3.19 -5.01 16.40
C LEU A 163 -2.63 -5.57 15.10
N ASP A 164 -3.24 -5.20 13.99
CA ASP A 164 -2.81 -5.52 12.64
C ASP A 164 -3.08 -4.32 11.71
N PHE A 165 -2.01 -3.72 11.16
CA PHE A 165 -2.10 -2.59 10.25
C PHE A 165 -1.99 -2.97 8.78
N ASN A 166 -2.08 -4.26 8.42
CA ASN A 166 -1.90 -4.71 7.03
C ASN A 166 -2.91 -4.11 6.04
N ALA A 167 -4.07 -3.64 6.52
CA ALA A 167 -5.10 -3.01 5.70
C ALA A 167 -4.91 -1.49 5.49
N ILE A 168 -3.80 -0.90 5.97
CA ILE A 168 -3.53 0.54 5.89
C ILE A 168 -2.04 0.86 5.70
N ALA A 169 -1.15 -0.05 6.11
CA ALA A 169 0.29 0.19 6.13
C ALA A 169 0.89 0.33 4.72
N LYS A 170 0.36 -0.39 3.72
CA LYS A 170 0.84 -0.26 2.33
C LYS A 170 0.51 1.12 1.75
N GLY A 171 -0.71 1.58 1.96
CA GLY A 171 -1.12 2.93 1.57
C GLY A 171 -0.25 4.00 2.22
N TYR A 172 0.07 3.85 3.51
CA TYR A 172 0.98 4.74 4.21
C TYR A 172 2.41 4.70 3.64
N THR A 173 2.92 3.51 3.29
CA THR A 173 4.23 3.37 2.64
C THR A 173 4.29 4.11 1.31
N ILE A 174 3.25 4.01 0.50
CA ILE A 174 3.13 4.76 -0.77
C ILE A 174 3.15 6.27 -0.52
N ASP A 175 2.48 6.75 0.54
CA ASP A 175 2.49 8.15 0.90
C ASP A 175 3.89 8.63 1.31
N LEU A 176 4.68 7.82 2.02
CA LEU A 176 6.07 8.12 2.35
C LEU A 176 6.98 8.15 1.12
N ILE A 177 6.80 7.21 0.18
CA ILE A 177 7.54 7.21 -1.09
C ILE A 177 7.21 8.49 -1.88
N GLY A 178 5.93 8.86 -1.95
CA GLY A 178 5.50 10.10 -2.59
C GLY A 178 6.11 11.33 -1.93
N GLN A 179 6.15 11.38 -0.60
CA GLN A 179 6.79 12.47 0.13
C GLN A 179 8.30 12.55 -0.12
N TYR A 180 8.99 11.40 -0.19
CA TYR A 180 10.40 11.34 -0.58
C TYR A 180 10.62 11.95 -1.96
N LEU A 181 9.84 11.56 -2.96
CA LEU A 181 9.94 12.12 -4.31
C LEU A 181 9.69 13.63 -4.32
N GLU A 182 8.65 14.09 -3.63
CA GLU A 182 8.31 15.51 -3.52
C GLU A 182 9.40 16.33 -2.84
N ASN A 183 10.01 15.81 -1.77
CA ASN A 183 11.13 16.46 -1.07
C ASN A 183 12.39 16.56 -1.93
N ASN A 184 12.50 15.73 -2.98
CA ASN A 184 13.57 15.77 -3.97
C ASN A 184 13.14 16.49 -5.28
N GLY A 185 12.12 17.35 -5.23
CA GLY A 185 11.71 18.19 -6.34
C GLY A 185 10.90 17.48 -7.44
N VAL A 186 10.51 16.22 -7.26
CA VAL A 186 9.70 15.48 -8.22
C VAL A 186 8.23 15.89 -8.09
N SER A 187 7.67 16.41 -9.17
CA SER A 187 6.29 16.87 -9.26
C SER A 187 5.36 15.92 -10.02
N ASP A 188 5.92 14.96 -10.76
CA ASP A 188 5.18 14.12 -11.68
C ASP A 188 5.60 12.66 -11.50
N TYR A 189 4.73 11.86 -10.88
CA TYR A 189 5.01 10.45 -10.56
C TYR A 189 3.76 9.59 -10.51
N LEU A 190 3.96 8.29 -10.69
CA LEU A 190 3.01 7.21 -10.39
C LEU A 190 3.73 6.15 -9.55
N ILE A 191 3.20 5.89 -8.37
CA ILE A 191 3.65 4.83 -7.45
C ILE A 191 2.58 3.75 -7.40
N GLU A 192 2.98 2.50 -7.48
CA GLU A 192 2.14 1.33 -7.26
C GLU A 192 2.86 0.37 -6.30
N LEU A 193 2.14 -0.18 -5.32
CA LEU A 193 2.61 -1.20 -4.39
C LEU A 193 1.45 -2.14 -4.05
N GLY A 194 1.51 -3.37 -4.57
CA GLY A 194 0.52 -4.40 -4.28
C GLY A 194 -0.89 -4.15 -4.83
N GLY A 195 -1.05 -3.16 -5.70
CA GLY A 195 -2.32 -2.75 -6.30
C GLY A 195 -2.84 -1.41 -5.80
N GLU A 196 -2.33 -0.91 -4.68
CA GLU A 196 -2.56 0.45 -4.21
C GLU A 196 -1.70 1.43 -5.02
N LEU A 197 -2.24 2.62 -5.31
CA LEU A 197 -1.66 3.58 -6.25
C LEU A 197 -1.69 5.00 -5.69
N LYS A 198 -0.64 5.79 -6.00
CA LYS A 198 -0.65 7.24 -5.83
C LYS A 198 -0.07 7.90 -7.07
N ALA A 199 -0.79 8.90 -7.60
CA ALA A 199 -0.34 9.69 -8.73
C ALA A 199 -0.26 11.16 -8.36
N LYS A 200 0.77 11.84 -8.88
CA LYS A 200 0.90 13.30 -8.84
C LYS A 200 1.25 13.84 -10.21
N GLY A 201 0.75 15.03 -10.52
CA GLY A 201 1.02 15.72 -11.78
C GLY A 201 0.55 14.93 -13.00
N LYS A 202 1.42 14.84 -14.01
CA LYS A 202 1.10 14.24 -15.31
C LYS A 202 2.19 13.27 -15.77
N ASN A 203 1.82 12.33 -16.60
CA ASN A 203 2.78 11.58 -17.40
C ASN A 203 3.30 12.50 -18.52
N LYS A 204 4.50 13.08 -18.32
CA LYS A 204 5.12 14.03 -19.27
C LYS A 204 5.37 13.42 -20.64
N SER A 205 5.60 12.11 -20.74
CA SER A 205 5.78 11.43 -22.03
C SER A 205 4.51 11.46 -22.91
N SER A 206 3.33 11.43 -22.30
CA SER A 206 2.04 11.50 -23.03
C SER A 206 1.37 12.86 -22.95
N GLY A 207 1.81 13.75 -22.06
CA GLY A 207 1.19 15.04 -21.74
C GLY A 207 -0.17 14.93 -21.02
N LYS A 208 -0.58 13.71 -20.62
CA LYS A 208 -1.88 13.40 -20.00
C LYS A 208 -1.72 13.06 -18.53
N GLU A 209 -2.83 13.04 -17.81
CA GLU A 209 -2.91 12.46 -16.47
C GLU A 209 -2.52 10.98 -16.49
N TRP A 210 -2.19 10.42 -15.31
CA TRP A 210 -1.80 9.03 -15.20
C TRP A 210 -3.00 8.11 -15.42
N LEU A 211 -2.91 7.23 -16.42
CA LEU A 211 -3.96 6.24 -16.71
C LEU A 211 -3.67 4.95 -15.94
N VAL A 212 -4.56 4.58 -15.04
CA VAL A 212 -4.48 3.35 -14.24
C VAL A 212 -5.64 2.42 -14.54
N GLY A 213 -5.42 1.13 -14.39
CA GLY A 213 -6.44 0.10 -14.67
C GLY A 213 -6.95 -0.54 -13.40
N ILE A 214 -8.27 -0.73 -13.31
CA ILE A 214 -8.91 -1.59 -12.31
C ILE A 214 -9.07 -2.97 -12.93
N ASP A 215 -8.43 -3.98 -12.35
CA ASP A 215 -8.44 -5.34 -12.85
C ASP A 215 -9.85 -5.95 -12.83
N HIS A 216 -10.13 -6.78 -13.83
CA HIS A 216 -11.35 -7.58 -13.84
C HIS A 216 -11.20 -8.70 -12.80
N PRO A 217 -12.07 -8.79 -11.77
CA PRO A 217 -11.89 -9.71 -10.64
C PRO A 217 -12.01 -11.20 -11.02
N LEU A 218 -12.69 -11.51 -12.12
CA LEU A 218 -12.87 -12.88 -12.62
C LEU A 218 -12.09 -13.13 -13.92
N GLN A 219 -10.96 -12.41 -14.13
CA GLN A 219 -10.18 -12.63 -15.33
C GLN A 219 -9.59 -14.05 -15.37
N GLU A 220 -9.70 -14.68 -16.52
CA GLU A 220 -9.09 -15.97 -16.82
C GLU A 220 -8.01 -15.81 -17.89
N GLY A 221 -6.92 -16.58 -17.75
CA GLY A 221 -5.84 -16.61 -18.72
C GLY A 221 -4.73 -15.57 -18.49
N PRO A 222 -3.69 -15.59 -19.37
CA PRO A 222 -2.45 -14.83 -19.18
C PRO A 222 -2.58 -13.34 -19.53
N GLN A 223 -3.63 -12.92 -20.24
CA GLN A 223 -3.83 -11.53 -20.63
C GLN A 223 -4.58 -10.79 -19.55
N ARG A 224 -3.96 -9.71 -19.03
CA ARG A 224 -4.58 -8.82 -18.05
C ARG A 224 -5.79 -8.11 -18.66
N GLN A 225 -6.95 -8.25 -18.03
CA GLN A 225 -8.19 -7.61 -18.41
C GLN A 225 -8.57 -6.54 -17.39
N PHE A 226 -9.04 -5.41 -17.88
CA PHE A 226 -9.46 -4.29 -17.02
C PHE A 226 -10.99 -4.17 -17.04
N ASN A 227 -11.56 -4.05 -15.84
CA ASN A 227 -12.97 -3.73 -15.67
C ASN A 227 -13.22 -2.23 -15.95
N ALA A 228 -12.26 -1.39 -15.57
CA ALA A 228 -12.30 0.04 -15.82
C ALA A 228 -10.88 0.62 -15.98
N LYS A 229 -10.80 1.81 -16.59
CA LYS A 229 -9.60 2.63 -16.63
C LYS A 229 -9.92 3.99 -16.05
N VAL A 230 -9.05 4.49 -15.19
CA VAL A 230 -9.22 5.75 -14.46
C VAL A 230 -8.04 6.67 -14.76
N MET A 231 -8.34 7.92 -15.06
CA MET A 231 -7.34 8.99 -15.11
C MET A 231 -7.13 9.49 -13.68
N LEU A 232 -5.92 9.33 -13.14
CA LEU A 232 -5.58 9.68 -11.77
C LEU A 232 -4.63 10.88 -11.77
N LYS A 233 -5.00 11.92 -11.01
CA LYS A 233 -4.20 13.13 -10.85
C LYS A 233 -4.29 13.62 -9.41
N ASP A 234 -3.13 13.87 -8.79
CA ASP A 234 -3.01 14.40 -7.43
C ASP A 234 -3.91 13.63 -6.44
N ALA A 235 -3.99 12.31 -6.61
CA ALA A 235 -4.87 11.43 -5.86
C ALA A 235 -4.27 10.03 -5.70
N ALA A 236 -4.82 9.27 -4.79
CA ALA A 236 -4.50 7.86 -4.57
C ALA A 236 -5.71 6.98 -4.83
N MET A 237 -5.47 5.72 -5.16
CA MET A 237 -6.50 4.70 -5.34
C MET A 237 -6.02 3.39 -4.72
N ALA A 238 -6.87 2.76 -3.94
CA ALA A 238 -6.66 1.40 -3.45
C ALA A 238 -7.80 0.49 -3.89
N THR A 239 -7.48 -0.78 -4.09
CA THR A 239 -8.47 -1.78 -4.49
C THR A 239 -8.36 -3.01 -3.60
N SER A 240 -9.35 -3.19 -2.74
CA SER A 240 -9.54 -4.38 -1.94
C SER A 240 -10.35 -5.43 -2.71
N GLY A 241 -10.00 -6.71 -2.59
CA GLY A 241 -10.71 -7.76 -3.30
C GLY A 241 -10.54 -9.14 -2.69
N ASN A 242 -11.65 -9.88 -2.64
CA ASN A 242 -11.74 -11.22 -2.06
C ASN A 242 -11.46 -12.36 -3.06
N TYR A 243 -11.13 -12.03 -4.32
CA TYR A 243 -10.94 -13.02 -5.39
C TYR A 243 -9.53 -13.61 -5.43
N ARG A 244 -8.51 -12.91 -4.89
CA ARG A 244 -7.09 -13.34 -4.97
C ARG A 244 -6.65 -14.22 -3.81
N LYS A 245 -7.12 -13.92 -2.57
CA LYS A 245 -6.72 -14.65 -1.35
C LYS A 245 -7.93 -15.28 -0.68
N TYR A 246 -7.94 -16.60 -0.64
CA TYR A 246 -8.95 -17.38 0.06
C TYR A 246 -8.34 -18.66 0.59
N ARG A 247 -8.99 -19.26 1.59
CA ARG A 247 -8.70 -20.61 2.08
C ARG A 247 -9.94 -21.49 1.90
N VAL A 248 -9.70 -22.75 1.67
CA VAL A 248 -10.76 -23.77 1.64
C VAL A 248 -10.58 -24.63 2.88
N ASP A 249 -11.62 -24.73 3.68
CA ASP A 249 -11.66 -25.67 4.80
C ASP A 249 -11.58 -27.10 4.25
N SER A 250 -10.63 -27.88 4.77
CA SER A 250 -10.35 -29.23 4.26
C SER A 250 -11.42 -30.25 4.64
N ILE A 251 -12.26 -29.95 5.62
CA ILE A 251 -13.30 -30.85 6.15
C ILE A 251 -14.66 -30.49 5.52
N THR A 252 -15.04 -29.22 5.55
CA THR A 252 -16.34 -28.74 5.10
C THR A 252 -16.37 -28.37 3.63
N GLY A 253 -15.19 -28.11 3.00
CA GLY A 253 -15.07 -27.55 1.66
C GLY A 253 -15.47 -26.06 1.59
N GLU A 254 -15.70 -25.43 2.71
CA GLU A 254 -16.13 -24.04 2.78
C GLU A 254 -14.98 -23.09 2.42
N ARG A 255 -15.29 -22.06 1.61
CA ARG A 255 -14.32 -21.06 1.20
C ARG A 255 -14.41 -19.85 2.13
N PHE A 256 -13.31 -19.54 2.80
CA PHE A 256 -13.13 -18.34 3.62
C PHE A 256 -12.31 -17.31 2.87
N VAL A 257 -12.73 -16.07 2.91
CA VAL A 257 -11.99 -14.90 2.39
C VAL A 257 -11.16 -14.27 3.50
N HIS A 258 -10.12 -13.55 3.14
CA HIS A 258 -9.24 -12.90 4.12
C HIS A 258 -9.85 -11.65 4.78
N THR A 259 -10.94 -11.12 4.23
CA THR A 259 -11.67 -9.98 4.80
C THR A 259 -12.64 -10.50 5.86
N VAL A 260 -12.38 -10.15 7.10
CA VAL A 260 -13.21 -10.49 8.26
C VAL A 260 -14.04 -9.28 8.64
N ASN A 261 -15.33 -9.50 8.88
CA ASN A 261 -16.22 -8.46 9.41
C ASN A 261 -15.93 -8.26 10.91
N PRO A 262 -15.38 -7.12 11.35
CA PRO A 262 -15.00 -6.92 12.74
C PRO A 262 -16.20 -6.80 13.70
N ILE A 263 -17.39 -6.55 13.18
CA ILE A 263 -18.62 -6.44 14.00
C ILE A 263 -19.17 -7.82 14.33
N THR A 264 -19.20 -8.72 13.34
CA THR A 264 -19.77 -10.07 13.50
C THR A 264 -18.71 -11.13 13.83
N GLY A 265 -17.44 -10.85 13.56
CA GLY A 265 -16.34 -11.81 13.70
C GLY A 265 -16.24 -12.83 12.56
N PHE A 266 -17.14 -12.79 11.58
CA PHE A 266 -17.16 -13.77 10.50
C PHE A 266 -16.39 -13.30 9.25
N ALA A 267 -15.71 -14.26 8.61
CA ALA A 267 -15.20 -14.12 7.24
C ALA A 267 -16.37 -14.36 6.26
N GLU A 268 -17.25 -13.37 6.13
CA GLU A 268 -18.52 -13.50 5.44
C GLU A 268 -18.33 -13.65 3.92
N LYS A 269 -19.16 -14.52 3.33
CA LYS A 269 -19.28 -14.58 1.87
C LYS A 269 -19.97 -13.32 1.38
N SER A 270 -19.36 -12.67 0.38
CA SER A 270 -19.94 -11.51 -0.26
C SER A 270 -20.04 -11.74 -1.77
N ASN A 271 -21.09 -11.20 -2.38
CA ASN A 271 -21.20 -11.09 -3.84
C ASN A 271 -20.37 -9.92 -4.39
N LEU A 272 -19.83 -9.07 -3.51
CA LEU A 272 -18.86 -8.03 -3.89
C LEU A 272 -17.47 -8.64 -4.01
N LEU A 273 -16.93 -8.66 -5.22
CA LEU A 273 -15.62 -9.25 -5.51
C LEU A 273 -14.47 -8.30 -5.25
N SER A 274 -14.66 -7.01 -5.52
CA SER A 274 -13.68 -5.96 -5.24
C SER A 274 -14.35 -4.60 -5.06
N ALA A 275 -13.67 -3.73 -4.31
CA ALA A 275 -14.03 -2.32 -4.14
C ALA A 275 -12.79 -1.46 -4.39
N SER A 276 -12.94 -0.41 -5.20
CA SER A 276 -11.86 0.58 -5.42
C SER A 276 -12.27 1.91 -4.82
N VAL A 277 -11.37 2.49 -4.04
CA VAL A 277 -11.57 3.79 -3.36
C VAL A 277 -10.53 4.77 -3.89
N ILE A 278 -10.97 5.99 -4.20
CA ILE A 278 -10.10 7.11 -4.56
C ILE A 278 -10.14 8.13 -3.42
N ALA A 279 -8.96 8.53 -2.93
CA ALA A 279 -8.80 9.49 -1.86
C ALA A 279 -7.62 10.44 -2.13
N GLN A 280 -7.45 11.46 -1.27
CA GLN A 280 -6.34 12.41 -1.38
C GLN A 280 -4.97 11.78 -1.09
N ASN A 281 -4.92 10.78 -0.21
CA ASN A 281 -3.72 10.03 0.11
C ASN A 281 -4.00 8.53 0.12
N CYS A 282 -2.95 7.74 -0.03
CA CYS A 282 -3.09 6.31 -0.21
C CYS A 282 -3.43 5.58 1.09
N MET A 283 -2.97 6.07 2.23
CA MET A 283 -3.32 5.53 3.55
C MET A 283 -4.84 5.55 3.78
N MET A 284 -5.52 6.64 3.40
CA MET A 284 -6.97 6.76 3.53
C MET A 284 -7.74 5.96 2.48
N ALA A 285 -7.14 5.71 1.31
CA ALA A 285 -7.76 4.87 0.28
C ALA A 285 -7.67 3.38 0.62
N ASP A 286 -6.57 2.95 1.27
CA ASP A 286 -6.28 1.56 1.66
C ASP A 286 -7.15 1.13 2.86
N GLY A 287 -7.23 1.98 3.90
CA GLY A 287 -8.10 1.77 5.08
C GLY A 287 -9.57 2.06 4.79
#